data_d701cfc838a10f4c5f06bd7f9a8f7b73
#
_entry.id   d701cfc838a10f4c5f06bd7f9a8f7b73
#
_cell.length_a   1.000
_cell.length_b   1.000
_cell.length_c   1.000
_cell.angle_alpha   90.00
_cell.angle_beta   90.00
_cell.angle_gamma   90.00
#
_symmetry.space_group_name_H-M   'P 1'
#
loop_
_entity.id
_entity.type
_entity.pdbx_description
1 polymer ?
#
loop_
_entity_poly.entity_id
_entity_poly.type
_entity_poly.pdbx_seq_one_letter_code
_entity_poly.pdbx_strand_id
1 'polypeptide(L)'
;MFADKVDAYKSAENWSGYADDILPLTLTANAGDNEGEYWTTYYNDLADCTVGEDTKVFKIALSDNTLEMTMIDDRIINRGEGVVLKSSSASIPLYYSETGSATSYEDNDLQGTMTRIENPGYAYVLNKKTSGIGFYKLSENGIIGAQKAYLTYDSGNNIATRSFFRIDDTTGIGTISDEREKKSDAWYTIDGKKLNRKPAAKGIYIRNGKAVRNN
;
A
#
# COMPACT_ATOMS: atom_id res chain seq x y z
N MET A 1 -18.83 14.80 4.41
CA MET A 1 -18.55 16.19 3.94
C MET A 1 -17.07 16.47 4.03
N PHE A 2 -16.44 17.14 3.05
CA PHE A 2 -15.05 17.57 3.19
C PHE A 2 -14.88 18.50 4.39
N ALA A 3 -13.73 18.38 5.09
CA ALA A 3 -13.54 19.02 6.39
C ALA A 3 -13.67 20.55 6.36
N ASP A 4 -13.19 21.18 5.28
CA ASP A 4 -13.27 22.63 5.06
C ASP A 4 -14.68 23.15 4.69
N LYS A 5 -15.61 22.28 4.37
CA LYS A 5 -16.99 22.64 4.01
C LYS A 5 -17.99 22.43 5.16
N VAL A 6 -17.59 21.79 6.24
CA VAL A 6 -18.48 21.42 7.35
C VAL A 6 -19.18 22.63 7.94
N ASP A 7 -18.43 23.69 8.29
CA ASP A 7 -18.99 24.88 8.96
C ASP A 7 -19.94 25.66 8.04
N ALA A 8 -19.63 25.74 6.74
CA ALA A 8 -20.49 26.39 5.77
C ALA A 8 -21.84 25.68 5.66
N TYR A 9 -21.86 24.36 5.66
CA TYR A 9 -23.10 23.59 5.61
C TYR A 9 -23.88 23.63 6.93
N LYS A 10 -23.19 23.57 8.08
CA LYS A 10 -23.83 23.67 9.39
C LYS A 10 -24.57 25.00 9.59
N SER A 11 -24.06 26.07 9.00
CA SER A 11 -24.64 27.42 9.07
C SER A 11 -25.64 27.75 7.96
N ALA A 12 -25.75 26.94 6.91
CA ALA A 12 -26.64 27.17 5.80
C ALA A 12 -28.11 26.95 6.20
N GLU A 13 -29.01 27.83 5.78
CA GLU A 13 -30.42 27.90 6.19
C GLU A 13 -31.14 26.55 6.08
N ASN A 14 -30.90 25.81 4.97
CA ASN A 14 -31.58 24.51 4.73
C ASN A 14 -30.91 23.32 5.42
N TRP A 15 -29.73 23.51 6.02
CA TRP A 15 -28.92 22.45 6.61
C TRP A 15 -28.68 22.62 8.11
N SER A 16 -28.93 23.83 8.65
CA SER A 16 -28.67 24.13 10.07
C SER A 16 -29.43 23.24 11.06
N GLY A 17 -30.62 22.71 10.66
CA GLY A 17 -31.35 21.75 11.46
C GLY A 17 -30.68 20.37 11.59
N TYR A 18 -29.66 20.09 10.78
CA TYR A 18 -28.87 18.85 10.77
C TYR A 18 -27.42 19.08 11.18
N ALA A 19 -27.12 20.22 11.81
CA ALA A 19 -25.73 20.63 12.09
C ALA A 19 -24.94 19.58 12.89
N ASP A 20 -25.59 18.86 13.81
CA ASP A 20 -24.93 17.82 14.62
C ASP A 20 -24.61 16.55 13.84
N ASP A 21 -25.34 16.31 12.75
CA ASP A 21 -25.15 15.13 11.88
C ASP A 21 -24.14 15.39 10.74
N ILE A 22 -23.77 16.65 10.51
CA ILE A 22 -22.79 17.02 9.49
C ILE A 22 -21.38 16.87 10.05
N LEU A 23 -20.75 15.75 9.72
CA LEU A 23 -19.41 15.41 10.18
C LEU A 23 -18.36 15.54 9.06
N PRO A 24 -17.09 15.88 9.41
CA PRO A 24 -16.01 15.87 8.44
C PRO A 24 -15.74 14.48 7.89
N LEU A 25 -15.47 14.38 6.59
CA LEU A 25 -14.98 13.15 5.98
C LEU A 25 -13.56 12.90 6.48
N THR A 26 -13.42 11.85 7.25
CA THR A 26 -12.16 11.47 7.88
C THR A 26 -11.87 10.00 7.59
N LEU A 27 -10.67 9.72 7.09
CA LEU A 27 -10.21 8.35 6.87
C LEU A 27 -9.58 7.80 8.13
N THR A 28 -9.80 6.51 8.37
CA THR A 28 -9.04 5.77 9.39
C THR A 28 -7.85 5.08 8.73
N ALA A 29 -6.68 5.34 9.29
CA ALA A 29 -5.43 4.71 8.88
C ALA A 29 -4.96 3.68 9.91
N ASN A 30 -4.33 2.60 9.45
CA ASN A 30 -3.78 1.54 10.28
C ASN A 30 -2.34 1.86 10.67
N ALA A 31 -1.93 1.46 11.89
CA ALA A 31 -0.54 1.62 12.33
C ALA A 31 0.44 0.96 11.34
N GLY A 32 1.51 1.67 11.03
CA GLY A 32 2.63 1.20 10.21
C GLY A 32 3.64 0.36 10.99
N ASP A 33 4.81 0.17 10.43
CA ASP A 33 5.89 -0.60 11.07
C ASP A 33 6.58 0.20 12.17
N ASN A 34 6.65 1.52 12.03
CA ASN A 34 7.24 2.42 13.02
C ASN A 34 6.15 3.09 13.88
N GLU A 35 6.52 3.46 15.09
CA GLU A 35 5.65 4.22 15.98
C GLU A 35 5.35 5.61 15.39
N GLY A 36 4.10 6.03 15.47
CA GLY A 36 3.65 7.32 14.92
C GLY A 36 3.47 7.34 13.40
N GLU A 37 3.55 6.20 12.74
CA GLU A 37 3.23 6.07 11.32
C GLU A 37 1.92 5.33 11.11
N TYR A 38 1.08 5.90 10.26
CA TYR A 38 -0.23 5.34 9.93
C TYR A 38 -0.41 5.32 8.42
N TRP A 39 -1.02 4.24 7.90
CA TRP A 39 -1.15 3.98 6.49
C TRP A 39 -2.58 3.59 6.12
N THR A 40 -3.06 4.10 4.99
CA THR A 40 -4.33 3.69 4.39
C THR A 40 -4.27 3.87 2.88
N THR A 41 -5.23 3.31 2.16
CA THR A 41 -5.48 3.65 0.76
C THR A 41 -6.76 4.47 0.67
N TYR A 42 -6.86 5.27 -0.37
CA TYR A 42 -8.04 6.05 -0.65
C TYR A 42 -8.34 6.10 -2.15
N TYR A 43 -9.61 6.15 -2.47
CA TYR A 43 -10.14 6.35 -3.82
C TYR A 43 -11.44 7.15 -3.75
N ASN A 44 -11.62 8.07 -4.68
CA ASN A 44 -12.84 8.85 -4.83
C ASN A 44 -12.97 9.31 -6.28
N ASP A 45 -14.13 9.15 -6.88
CA ASP A 45 -14.43 9.54 -8.25
C ASP A 45 -15.36 10.76 -8.36
N LEU A 46 -15.70 11.39 -7.23
CA LEU A 46 -16.68 12.49 -7.19
C LEU A 46 -16.01 13.86 -7.25
N ALA A 47 -14.91 14.06 -6.56
CA ALA A 47 -14.26 15.36 -6.46
C ALA A 47 -12.76 15.23 -6.16
N ASP A 48 -11.98 16.19 -6.62
CA ASP A 48 -10.60 16.31 -6.20
C ASP A 48 -10.53 16.73 -4.74
N CYS A 49 -9.56 16.20 -4.02
CA CYS A 49 -9.38 16.51 -2.60
C CYS A 49 -7.89 16.61 -2.23
N THR A 50 -7.61 17.12 -1.06
CA THR A 50 -6.27 17.20 -0.51
C THR A 50 -6.27 16.77 0.95
N VAL A 51 -5.08 16.57 1.50
CA VAL A 51 -4.84 16.19 2.91
C VAL A 51 -3.97 17.22 3.61
N GLY A 52 -3.92 17.15 4.94
CA GLY A 52 -3.07 18.03 5.76
C GLY A 52 -1.57 17.76 5.56
N GLU A 53 -0.75 18.69 6.11
CA GLU A 53 0.72 18.62 5.98
C GLU A 53 1.37 17.43 6.68
N ASP A 54 0.69 16.86 7.65
CA ASP A 54 1.07 15.65 8.37
C ASP A 54 0.88 14.36 7.56
N THR A 55 0.30 14.47 6.35
CA THR A 55 -0.03 13.34 5.49
C THR A 55 0.67 13.45 4.13
N LYS A 56 1.37 12.41 3.75
CA LYS A 56 1.99 12.24 2.43
C LYS A 56 1.08 11.40 1.55
N VAL A 57 1.02 11.77 0.26
CA VAL A 57 0.24 11.09 -0.77
C VAL A 57 1.19 10.40 -1.74
N PHE A 58 0.90 9.15 -2.10
CA PHE A 58 1.73 8.38 -3.01
C PHE A 58 0.89 7.70 -4.08
N LYS A 59 1.41 7.66 -5.30
CA LYS A 59 1.00 6.75 -6.36
C LYS A 59 1.87 5.49 -6.35
N ILE A 60 1.39 4.42 -6.95
CA ILE A 60 2.08 3.14 -7.00
C ILE A 60 2.17 2.66 -8.45
N ALA A 61 3.39 2.39 -8.91
CA ALA A 61 3.65 1.65 -10.12
C ALA A 61 4.12 0.22 -9.79
N LEU A 62 3.70 -0.74 -10.60
CA LEU A 62 4.10 -2.14 -10.48
C LEU A 62 4.84 -2.55 -11.75
N SER A 63 6.17 -2.66 -11.69
CA SER A 63 7.03 -3.06 -12.79
C SER A 63 7.85 -4.29 -12.41
N ASP A 64 7.91 -5.28 -13.30
CA ASP A 64 8.75 -6.49 -13.16
C ASP A 64 8.72 -7.11 -11.76
N ASN A 65 7.55 -7.15 -11.17
CA ASN A 65 7.35 -7.64 -9.81
C ASN A 65 7.93 -6.72 -8.70
N THR A 66 8.25 -5.50 -9.00
CA THR A 66 8.69 -4.47 -8.03
C THR A 66 7.60 -3.43 -7.89
N LEU A 67 7.32 -3.06 -6.64
CA LEU A 67 6.40 -1.98 -6.33
C LEU A 67 7.21 -0.71 -6.15
N GLU A 68 6.95 0.28 -7.01
CA GLU A 68 7.53 1.61 -6.92
C GLU A 68 6.51 2.57 -6.34
N MET A 69 6.89 3.30 -5.29
CA MET A 69 6.04 4.25 -4.60
C MET A 69 6.60 5.66 -4.83
N THR A 70 5.83 6.50 -5.52
CA THR A 70 6.24 7.88 -5.84
C THR A 70 5.36 8.87 -5.10
N MET A 71 5.97 9.82 -4.39
CA MET A 71 5.27 10.87 -3.67
C MET A 71 4.65 11.89 -4.62
N ILE A 72 3.44 12.34 -4.29
CA ILE A 72 2.73 13.42 -4.94
C ILE A 72 2.93 14.68 -4.10
N ASP A 73 3.77 15.58 -4.57
CA ASP A 73 4.29 16.71 -3.79
C ASP A 73 3.22 17.74 -3.39
N ASP A 74 2.24 17.98 -4.23
CA ASP A 74 1.13 18.92 -3.99
C ASP A 74 0.04 18.36 -3.08
N ARG A 75 0.12 17.08 -2.74
CA ARG A 75 -0.86 16.37 -1.91
C ARG A 75 -2.30 16.40 -2.46
N ILE A 76 -2.48 16.73 -3.72
CA ILE A 76 -3.78 16.71 -4.37
C ILE A 76 -4.09 15.28 -4.79
N ILE A 77 -5.25 14.80 -4.41
CA ILE A 77 -5.78 13.50 -4.82
C ILE A 77 -6.82 13.76 -5.91
N ASN A 78 -6.47 13.44 -7.13
CA ASN A 78 -7.36 13.61 -8.27
C ASN A 78 -8.51 12.61 -8.19
N ARG A 79 -9.70 13.07 -8.52
CA ARG A 79 -10.87 12.17 -8.65
C ARG A 79 -10.57 11.06 -9.66
N GLY A 80 -11.01 9.85 -9.34
CA GLY A 80 -10.77 8.69 -10.19
C GLY A 80 -9.41 8.04 -10.01
N GLU A 81 -8.54 8.59 -9.14
CA GLU A 81 -7.22 8.05 -8.85
C GLU A 81 -7.15 7.36 -7.49
N GLY A 82 -6.56 6.18 -7.47
CA GLY A 82 -6.21 5.48 -6.23
C GLY A 82 -4.90 5.98 -5.66
N VAL A 83 -4.82 6.16 -4.34
CA VAL A 83 -3.60 6.60 -3.67
C VAL A 83 -3.31 5.80 -2.40
N VAL A 84 -2.05 5.79 -2.01
CA VAL A 84 -1.60 5.41 -0.66
C VAL A 84 -1.37 6.68 0.15
N LEU A 85 -1.86 6.69 1.37
CA LEU A 85 -1.66 7.76 2.34
C LEU A 85 -0.80 7.28 3.50
N LYS A 86 0.23 8.06 3.84
CA LYS A 86 1.04 7.90 5.04
C LYS A 86 0.90 9.14 5.89
N SER A 87 0.48 8.99 7.14
CA SER A 87 0.25 10.11 8.07
C SER A 87 0.91 9.85 9.41
N SER A 88 1.15 10.93 10.16
CA SER A 88 1.50 10.87 11.58
C SER A 88 0.28 10.68 12.49
N SER A 89 -0.94 10.70 11.93
CA SER A 89 -2.21 10.51 12.64
C SER A 89 -3.00 9.32 12.09
N ALA A 90 -3.65 8.57 12.97
CA ALA A 90 -4.59 7.50 12.60
C ALA A 90 -5.88 8.04 11.95
N SER A 91 -6.14 9.33 12.09
CA SER A 91 -7.33 10.02 11.60
C SER A 91 -6.91 11.08 10.60
N ILE A 92 -7.28 10.91 9.32
CA ILE A 92 -6.85 11.77 8.21
C ILE A 92 -8.07 12.51 7.67
N PRO A 93 -8.22 13.82 7.97
CA PRO A 93 -9.29 14.63 7.40
C PRO A 93 -9.02 14.91 5.91
N LEU A 94 -10.08 14.91 5.12
CA LEU A 94 -10.04 15.26 3.71
C LEU A 94 -10.64 16.63 3.49
N TYR A 95 -9.95 17.43 2.68
CA TYR A 95 -10.35 18.79 2.31
C TYR A 95 -10.70 18.84 0.81
N TYR A 96 -11.68 19.64 0.46
CA TYR A 96 -12.03 19.86 -0.95
C TYR A 96 -10.90 20.62 -1.67
N SER A 97 -10.58 20.19 -2.89
CA SER A 97 -9.61 20.89 -3.75
C SER A 97 -10.31 21.46 -4.97
N GLU A 98 -10.19 22.78 -5.15
CA GLU A 98 -10.68 23.48 -6.37
C GLU A 98 -9.62 23.41 -7.50
N THR A 99 -8.39 23.11 -7.16
CA THR A 99 -7.23 23.17 -8.06
C THR A 99 -6.78 21.81 -8.58
N GLY A 100 -7.57 20.77 -8.36
CA GLY A 100 -7.25 19.44 -8.84
C GLY A 100 -7.09 19.40 -10.36
N SER A 101 -6.11 18.64 -10.81
CA SER A 101 -5.93 18.39 -12.24
C SER A 101 -6.88 17.27 -12.65
N ALA A 102 -7.63 17.47 -13.73
CA ALA A 102 -8.39 16.38 -14.35
C ALA A 102 -7.48 15.33 -15.03
N THR A 103 -6.17 15.47 -14.92
CA THR A 103 -5.17 14.56 -15.49
C THR A 103 -4.95 13.38 -14.56
N SER A 104 -5.07 12.19 -15.11
CA SER A 104 -4.64 10.94 -14.46
C SER A 104 -3.16 11.00 -14.10
N TYR A 105 -2.78 10.37 -12.99
CA TYR A 105 -1.38 10.20 -12.66
C TYR A 105 -0.75 9.21 -13.66
N GLU A 106 0.33 9.66 -14.33
CA GLU A 106 1.15 8.72 -15.10
C GLU A 106 1.71 7.63 -14.18
N ASP A 107 1.79 6.40 -14.67
CA ASP A 107 2.35 5.26 -13.95
C ASP A 107 1.71 5.03 -12.55
N ASN A 108 0.39 4.95 -12.50
CA ASN A 108 -0.35 4.59 -11.30
C ASN A 108 -1.19 3.33 -11.53
N ASP A 109 -0.79 2.21 -10.95
CA ASP A 109 -1.46 0.91 -11.10
C ASP A 109 -2.52 0.65 -10.03
N LEU A 110 -2.76 1.60 -9.13
CA LEU A 110 -3.81 1.48 -8.13
C LEU A 110 -5.19 1.58 -8.78
N GLN A 111 -5.97 0.55 -8.59
CA GLN A 111 -7.39 0.54 -8.89
C GLN A 111 -8.18 1.07 -7.70
N GLY A 112 -9.39 1.57 -7.94
CA GLY A 112 -10.23 2.10 -6.87
C GLY A 112 -11.66 1.59 -6.89
N THR A 113 -12.33 1.69 -5.74
CA THR A 113 -13.76 1.42 -5.64
C THR A 113 -14.46 2.41 -4.70
N MET A 114 -15.62 2.91 -5.14
CA MET A 114 -16.48 3.78 -4.32
C MET A 114 -17.35 2.98 -3.37
N THR A 115 -17.61 1.73 -3.67
CA THR A 115 -18.47 0.85 -2.90
C THR A 115 -17.69 -0.35 -2.37
N ARG A 116 -18.27 -1.03 -1.40
CA ARG A 116 -17.73 -2.33 -0.96
C ARG A 116 -17.92 -3.36 -2.07
N ILE A 117 -16.83 -4.02 -2.45
CA ILE A 117 -16.82 -5.06 -3.47
C ILE A 117 -16.16 -6.35 -2.97
N GLU A 118 -16.54 -7.48 -3.55
CA GLU A 118 -15.82 -8.73 -3.41
C GLU A 118 -14.50 -8.67 -4.21
N ASN A 119 -13.57 -9.56 -3.90
CA ASN A 119 -12.31 -9.65 -4.61
C ASN A 119 -12.54 -9.81 -6.13
N PRO A 120 -12.12 -8.84 -6.96
CA PRO A 120 -12.30 -8.92 -8.42
C PRO A 120 -11.39 -9.96 -9.10
N GLY A 121 -10.60 -10.69 -8.31
CA GLY A 121 -9.56 -11.60 -8.77
C GLY A 121 -8.18 -10.94 -8.71
N TYR A 122 -7.20 -11.68 -8.19
CA TYR A 122 -5.79 -11.22 -8.10
C TYR A 122 -5.57 -9.86 -7.40
N ALA A 123 -6.50 -9.46 -6.51
CA ALA A 123 -6.39 -8.21 -5.78
C ALA A 123 -5.41 -8.30 -4.60
N TYR A 124 -4.70 -7.20 -4.38
CA TYR A 124 -3.84 -6.98 -3.23
C TYR A 124 -4.29 -5.72 -2.51
N VAL A 125 -4.45 -5.81 -1.20
CA VAL A 125 -4.91 -4.71 -0.35
C VAL A 125 -3.83 -4.31 0.64
N LEU A 126 -3.75 -3.01 0.92
CA LEU A 126 -2.82 -2.49 1.93
C LEU A 126 -3.22 -3.01 3.31
N ASN A 127 -2.28 -3.65 3.97
CA ASN A 127 -2.46 -4.18 5.32
C ASN A 127 -1.12 -4.24 6.06
N LYS A 128 -1.17 -4.40 7.39
CA LYS A 128 -0.03 -4.72 8.22
C LYS A 128 -0.16 -6.14 8.75
N LYS A 129 0.87 -6.94 8.52
CA LYS A 129 1.01 -8.29 9.09
C LYS A 129 2.39 -8.44 9.73
N THR A 130 2.75 -9.65 10.12
CA THR A 130 4.06 -9.95 10.71
C THR A 130 5.24 -9.58 9.79
N SER A 131 5.02 -9.63 8.47
CA SER A 131 6.03 -9.26 7.45
C SER A 131 6.16 -7.75 7.24
N GLY A 132 5.36 -6.93 7.93
CA GLY A 132 5.34 -5.48 7.84
C GLY A 132 4.13 -4.93 7.09
N ILE A 133 4.18 -3.60 6.85
CA ILE A 133 3.16 -2.89 6.07
C ILE A 133 3.37 -3.15 4.58
N GLY A 134 2.29 -3.38 3.82
CA GLY A 134 2.38 -3.59 2.37
C GLY A 134 1.08 -4.09 1.77
N PHE A 135 1.14 -4.42 0.48
CA PHE A 135 0.00 -4.96 -0.26
C PHE A 135 -0.01 -6.49 -0.17
N TYR A 136 -1.00 -7.03 0.50
CA TYR A 136 -1.21 -8.46 0.70
C TYR A 136 -2.28 -9.00 -0.23
N LYS A 137 -2.01 -10.17 -0.81
CA LYS A 137 -2.99 -10.87 -1.63
C LYS A 137 -4.27 -11.09 -0.84
N LEU A 138 -5.38 -10.66 -1.41
CA LEU A 138 -6.70 -10.86 -0.86
C LEU A 138 -7.17 -12.30 -1.13
N SER A 139 -7.81 -12.94 -0.16
CA SER A 139 -8.42 -14.26 -0.35
C SER A 139 -9.56 -14.20 -1.38
N GLU A 140 -9.92 -15.33 -2.00
CA GLU A 140 -10.99 -15.40 -3.00
C GLU A 140 -12.30 -14.73 -2.54
N ASN A 141 -12.70 -14.99 -1.30
CA ASN A 141 -13.92 -14.41 -0.71
C ASN A 141 -13.63 -13.13 0.08
N GLY A 142 -12.46 -12.52 -0.14
CA GLY A 142 -12.06 -11.29 0.54
C GLY A 142 -12.85 -10.10 0.04
N ILE A 143 -12.91 -9.07 0.87
CA ILE A 143 -13.70 -7.87 0.59
C ILE A 143 -12.82 -6.66 0.62
N ILE A 144 -13.00 -5.79 -0.38
CA ILE A 144 -12.42 -4.46 -0.44
C ILE A 144 -13.48 -3.48 0.04
N GLY A 145 -13.13 -2.65 1.02
CA GLY A 145 -14.04 -1.64 1.58
C GLY A 145 -14.35 -0.53 0.58
N ALA A 146 -15.40 0.24 0.86
CA ALA A 146 -15.74 1.42 0.09
C ALA A 146 -14.63 2.48 0.19
N GLN A 147 -14.47 3.26 -0.86
CA GLN A 147 -13.46 4.34 -0.98
C GLN A 147 -12.02 3.85 -0.72
N LYS A 148 -11.69 2.64 -1.17
CA LYS A 148 -10.36 2.06 -1.04
C LYS A 148 -9.71 1.86 -2.39
N ALA A 149 -8.39 2.03 -2.42
CA ALA A 149 -7.57 1.64 -3.55
C ALA A 149 -6.87 0.30 -3.27
N TYR A 150 -6.62 -0.46 -4.32
CA TYR A 150 -6.02 -1.78 -4.30
C TYR A 150 -5.20 -2.00 -5.57
N LEU A 151 -4.28 -2.95 -5.55
CA LEU A 151 -3.57 -3.39 -6.75
C LEU A 151 -4.23 -4.64 -7.32
N THR A 152 -4.17 -4.78 -8.64
CA THR A 152 -4.42 -6.06 -9.31
C THR A 152 -3.11 -6.55 -9.93
N TYR A 153 -2.76 -7.79 -9.65
CA TYR A 153 -1.56 -8.39 -10.22
C TYR A 153 -1.85 -9.83 -10.64
N ASP A 154 -1.79 -10.05 -11.96
CA ASP A 154 -1.85 -11.37 -12.55
C ASP A 154 -0.47 -11.76 -13.08
N SER A 155 0.18 -12.72 -12.45
CA SER A 155 1.48 -13.21 -12.86
C SER A 155 1.43 -14.11 -14.13
N GLY A 156 0.28 -14.17 -14.80
CA GLY A 156 0.05 -15.10 -15.90
C GLY A 156 0.13 -16.55 -15.44
N ASN A 157 0.50 -17.47 -16.36
CA ASN A 157 0.60 -18.90 -16.06
C ASN A 157 1.75 -19.29 -15.11
N ASN A 158 2.54 -18.35 -14.64
CA ASN A 158 3.55 -18.58 -13.61
C ASN A 158 2.90 -18.51 -12.23
N ILE A 159 2.54 -19.65 -11.69
CA ILE A 159 1.90 -19.86 -10.38
C ILE A 159 2.88 -19.60 -9.20
N ALA A 160 3.81 -18.71 -9.33
CA ALA A 160 4.50 -18.16 -8.21
C ALA A 160 3.59 -17.07 -7.61
N THR A 161 2.60 -17.49 -6.87
CA THR A 161 1.66 -16.62 -6.18
C THR A 161 2.42 -15.80 -5.15
N ARG A 162 2.78 -14.57 -5.51
CA ARG A 162 3.20 -13.61 -4.51
C ARG A 162 2.10 -13.43 -3.51
N SER A 163 2.44 -13.53 -2.24
CA SER A 163 1.52 -13.27 -1.16
C SER A 163 1.57 -11.81 -0.69
N PHE A 164 2.66 -11.09 -1.03
CA PHE A 164 2.95 -9.80 -0.41
C PHE A 164 3.90 -8.93 -1.24
N PHE A 165 3.61 -7.61 -1.30
CA PHE A 165 4.50 -6.54 -1.76
C PHE A 165 4.75 -5.59 -0.60
N ARG A 166 5.99 -5.53 -0.12
CA ARG A 166 6.36 -4.63 0.96
C ARG A 166 6.41 -3.18 0.47
N ILE A 167 5.94 -2.27 1.29
CA ILE A 167 6.18 -0.84 1.13
C ILE A 167 7.44 -0.50 1.94
N ASP A 168 8.47 0.03 1.27
CA ASP A 168 9.69 0.52 1.90
C ASP A 168 9.80 2.03 1.69
N ASP A 169 9.97 2.76 2.80
CA ASP A 169 9.96 4.23 2.83
C ASP A 169 11.32 4.85 2.43
N THR A 170 12.37 4.03 2.33
CA THR A 170 13.75 4.54 2.21
C THR A 170 14.25 4.71 0.79
N THR A 171 13.60 4.05 -0.19
CA THR A 171 14.11 4.04 -1.58
C THR A 171 13.05 4.27 -2.65
N GLY A 172 11.77 4.36 -2.30
CA GLY A 172 10.69 4.33 -3.29
C GLY A 172 10.54 2.98 -4.02
N ILE A 173 11.40 2.01 -3.73
CA ILE A 173 11.40 0.68 -4.33
C ILE A 173 11.05 -0.34 -3.24
N GLY A 174 9.85 -0.90 -3.32
CA GLY A 174 9.44 -2.00 -2.45
C GLY A 174 10.17 -3.28 -2.83
N THR A 175 11.07 -3.75 -1.98
CA THR A 175 11.68 -5.07 -2.17
C THR A 175 10.66 -6.16 -1.89
N ILE A 176 10.58 -7.09 -2.80
CA ILE A 176 9.70 -8.25 -2.74
C ILE A 176 10.31 -9.27 -1.79
N SER A 177 9.69 -9.46 -0.63
CA SER A 177 10.00 -10.62 0.21
C SER A 177 9.03 -11.75 -0.13
N ASP A 178 9.56 -12.77 -0.79
CA ASP A 178 8.86 -14.04 -0.92
C ASP A 178 8.80 -14.69 0.47
N GLU A 179 7.61 -14.95 1.01
CA GLU A 179 7.44 -15.66 2.31
C GLU A 179 8.05 -17.07 2.34
N ARG A 180 8.76 -17.47 1.30
CA ARG A 180 9.49 -18.73 1.22
C ARG A 180 10.92 -18.69 1.78
N GLU A 181 11.39 -17.58 2.32
CA GLU A 181 12.55 -17.67 3.20
C GLU A 181 12.18 -18.23 4.58
N LYS A 182 11.67 -19.46 4.61
CA LYS A 182 12.21 -20.41 5.61
C LYS A 182 13.70 -20.41 5.31
N LYS A 183 14.50 -19.76 6.15
CA LYS A 183 15.95 -19.93 6.18
C LYS A 183 16.22 -21.41 6.05
N SER A 184 16.38 -21.88 4.83
CA SER A 184 16.73 -23.28 4.63
C SER A 184 18.17 -23.36 5.13
N ASP A 185 18.38 -24.08 6.20
CA ASP A 185 19.69 -24.42 6.77
C ASP A 185 20.55 -25.20 5.74
N ALA A 186 20.18 -25.09 4.47
CA ALA A 186 20.80 -25.75 3.36
C ALA A 186 22.17 -25.12 3.03
N TRP A 187 23.11 -25.97 2.80
CA TRP A 187 24.44 -25.61 2.35
C TRP A 187 24.52 -25.69 0.84
N TYR A 188 25.25 -24.78 0.22
CA TYR A 188 25.50 -24.75 -1.23
C TYR A 188 26.99 -24.57 -1.49
N THR A 189 27.48 -25.15 -2.56
CA THR A 189 28.78 -24.83 -3.12
C THR A 189 28.79 -23.42 -3.71
N ILE A 190 29.96 -22.86 -4.00
CA ILE A 190 30.12 -21.52 -4.58
C ILE A 190 29.48 -21.41 -5.96
N ASP A 191 29.37 -22.53 -6.69
CA ASP A 191 28.73 -22.69 -7.99
C ASP A 191 27.21 -22.96 -7.87
N GLY A 192 26.63 -22.82 -6.66
CA GLY A 192 25.17 -22.87 -6.44
C GLY A 192 24.60 -24.29 -6.28
N LYS A 193 25.41 -25.35 -6.26
CA LYS A 193 24.94 -26.73 -6.08
C LYS A 193 24.56 -26.98 -4.62
N LYS A 194 23.32 -27.38 -4.37
CA LYS A 194 22.79 -27.72 -3.04
C LYS A 194 23.45 -28.96 -2.48
N LEU A 195 23.88 -28.87 -1.22
CA LEU A 195 24.45 -30.00 -0.47
C LEU A 195 23.41 -30.56 0.50
N ASN A 196 23.35 -31.89 0.59
CA ASN A 196 22.36 -32.57 1.45
C ASN A 196 22.70 -32.50 2.97
N ARG A 197 23.92 -32.06 3.30
CA ARG A 197 24.40 -31.93 4.69
C ARG A 197 25.53 -30.88 4.76
N LYS A 198 25.91 -30.49 5.99
CA LYS A 198 27.08 -29.63 6.21
C LYS A 198 28.30 -30.24 5.50
N PRO A 199 29.04 -29.48 4.69
CA PRO A 199 30.23 -29.96 4.02
C PRO A 199 31.31 -30.38 5.04
N ALA A 200 31.94 -31.51 4.82
CA ALA A 200 33.06 -31.99 5.63
C ALA A 200 34.40 -31.44 5.11
N ALA A 201 34.48 -31.07 3.87
CA ALA A 201 35.70 -30.55 3.27
C ALA A 201 35.91 -29.07 3.66
N LYS A 202 37.19 -28.68 3.86
CA LYS A 202 37.56 -27.28 4.04
C LYS A 202 37.28 -26.48 2.76
N GLY A 203 36.68 -25.32 2.90
CA GLY A 203 36.32 -24.49 1.73
C GLY A 203 35.35 -23.37 2.06
N ILE A 204 34.97 -22.62 1.03
CA ILE A 204 33.96 -21.57 1.12
C ILE A 204 32.66 -22.15 0.57
N TYR A 205 31.59 -21.98 1.33
CA TYR A 205 30.25 -22.47 1.02
C TYR A 205 29.23 -21.34 1.25
N ILE A 206 28.05 -21.47 0.70
CA ILE A 206 26.95 -20.52 0.92
C ILE A 206 25.94 -21.16 1.85
N ARG A 207 25.58 -20.46 2.94
CA ARG A 207 24.52 -20.84 3.88
C ARG A 207 23.70 -19.59 4.20
N ASN A 208 22.38 -19.69 4.07
CA ASN A 208 21.46 -18.55 4.30
C ASN A 208 21.88 -17.30 3.48
N GLY A 209 22.28 -17.46 2.23
CA GLY A 209 22.70 -16.35 1.36
C GLY A 209 24.05 -15.71 1.70
N LYS A 210 24.79 -16.24 2.70
CA LYS A 210 26.11 -15.71 3.13
C LYS A 210 27.22 -16.72 2.87
N ALA A 211 28.38 -16.21 2.46
CA ALA A 211 29.57 -17.04 2.34
C ALA A 211 30.08 -17.43 3.74
N VAL A 212 30.27 -18.71 3.96
CA VAL A 212 30.75 -19.30 5.22
C VAL A 212 31.99 -20.14 4.93
N ARG A 213 33.07 -19.89 5.67
CA ARG A 213 34.28 -20.70 5.58
C ARG A 213 34.16 -21.91 6.52
N ASN A 214 34.33 -23.11 5.96
CA ASN A 214 34.48 -24.33 6.73
C ASN A 214 35.97 -24.64 6.89
N ASN A 215 36.46 -24.61 8.13
CA ASN A 215 37.88 -24.81 8.46
C ASN A 215 38.19 -26.28 8.69
#